data_91cb94a57fca693e25c251b3ce09c76d
#
_entry.id   91cb94a57fca693e25c251b3ce09c76d
#
_cell.length_a   1.000
_cell.length_b   1.000
_cell.length_c   1.000
_cell.angle_alpha   90.00
_cell.angle_beta   90.00
_cell.angle_gamma   90.00
#
_symmetry.space_group_name_H-M   'P 1'
#
loop_
_entity.id
_entity.type
_entity.pdbx_description
1 polymer ?
#
loop_
_entity_poly.entity_id
_entity_poly.type
_entity_poly.pdbx_seq_one_letter_code
_entity_poly.pdbx_strand_id
1 'polypeptide(L)'
;MKIAEAFNDAIANNEIGTIILGRDHHDVSGTDSPYRETSNIYDGSQYTSDMAIQNVIGDSFRGATWVSIHNGGGVGWGEVINGGFGMVLDGSKEAKRRLKSMLFWDVNNGIARRNWARNEEATFAIKRAMDLEPLLKVTIPNCVDENILKKL
;
A
#
# COMPACT_ATOMS: atom_id res chain seq x y z
N MET A 1 -3.99 10.39 0.86
CA MET A 1 -3.34 11.30 1.82
C MET A 1 -4.12 12.59 2.03
N LYS A 2 -4.34 13.44 1.02
CA LYS A 2 -5.06 14.73 1.16
C LYS A 2 -6.45 14.63 1.79
N ILE A 3 -7.23 13.61 1.48
CA ILE A 3 -8.57 13.38 2.07
C ILE A 3 -8.46 13.12 3.58
N ALA A 4 -7.53 12.28 3.99
CA ALA A 4 -7.32 11.97 5.41
C ALA A 4 -6.79 13.19 6.19
N GLU A 5 -5.96 14.03 5.56
CA GLU A 5 -5.54 15.30 6.14
C GLU A 5 -6.74 16.25 6.35
N ALA A 6 -7.63 16.36 5.33
CA ALA A 6 -8.83 17.18 5.43
C ALA A 6 -9.76 16.70 6.57
N PHE A 7 -9.91 15.39 6.76
CA PHE A 7 -10.65 14.87 7.91
C PHE A 7 -10.01 15.26 9.24
N ASN A 8 -8.71 15.12 9.36
CA ASN A 8 -8.03 15.49 10.61
C ASN A 8 -8.12 17.01 10.88
N ASP A 9 -8.07 17.84 9.84
CA ASP A 9 -8.23 19.29 9.97
C ASP A 9 -9.66 19.67 10.36
N ALA A 10 -10.68 19.01 9.79
CA ALA A 10 -12.08 19.21 10.18
C ALA A 10 -12.35 18.80 11.64
N ILE A 11 -11.71 17.73 12.12
CA ILE A 11 -11.79 17.35 13.53
C ILE A 11 -11.13 18.42 14.42
N ALA A 12 -9.95 18.90 14.03
CA ALA A 12 -9.27 19.97 14.76
C ALA A 12 -10.08 21.26 14.87
N ASN A 13 -10.89 21.53 13.86
CA ASN A 13 -11.81 22.68 13.81
C ASN A 13 -13.15 22.43 14.53
N ASN A 14 -13.38 21.27 15.12
CA ASN A 14 -14.64 20.85 15.72
C ASN A 14 -15.83 20.80 14.74
N GLU A 15 -15.57 20.60 13.47
CA GLU A 15 -16.60 20.45 12.44
C GLU A 15 -17.19 19.02 12.44
N ILE A 16 -16.37 18.05 12.77
CA ILE A 16 -16.74 16.62 12.89
C ILE A 16 -16.08 16.00 14.13
N GLY A 17 -16.60 14.87 14.57
CA GLY A 17 -16.00 14.09 15.66
C GLY A 17 -14.82 13.24 15.19
N THR A 18 -14.16 12.58 16.15
CA THR A 18 -13.08 11.63 15.91
C THR A 18 -13.47 10.57 14.88
N ILE A 19 -12.55 10.30 13.98
CA ILE A 19 -12.71 9.30 12.91
C ILE A 19 -11.73 8.16 13.09
N ILE A 20 -12.16 6.97 12.74
CA ILE A 20 -11.29 5.82 12.51
C ILE A 20 -11.09 5.67 11.00
N LEU A 21 -9.87 5.85 10.56
CA LEU A 21 -9.44 5.54 9.21
C LEU A 21 -8.87 4.13 9.19
N GLY A 22 -9.38 3.28 8.33
CA GLY A 22 -8.86 1.94 8.19
C GLY A 22 -8.86 1.50 6.74
N ARG A 23 -8.23 0.39 6.51
CA ARG A 23 -8.26 -0.32 5.25
C ARG A 23 -8.81 -1.71 5.50
N ASP A 24 -9.55 -2.21 4.53
CA ASP A 24 -10.05 -3.58 4.55
C ASP A 24 -8.88 -4.56 4.68
N HIS A 25 -9.05 -5.55 5.53
CA HIS A 25 -8.05 -6.59 5.77
C HIS A 25 -7.85 -7.52 4.56
N HIS A 26 -8.72 -7.45 3.58
CA HIS A 26 -8.60 -8.19 2.34
C HIS A 26 -7.63 -7.56 1.36
N ASP A 27 -7.26 -6.31 1.58
CA ASP A 27 -6.50 -5.53 0.62
C ASP A 27 -5.13 -5.19 1.19
N VAL A 28 -4.12 -5.41 0.41
CA VAL A 28 -2.74 -5.09 0.75
C VAL A 28 -2.20 -4.08 -0.24
N SER A 29 -2.28 -2.80 0.13
CA SER A 29 -1.62 -1.70 -0.59
C SER A 29 -1.95 -1.64 -2.07
N GLY A 30 -3.21 -1.89 -2.43
CA GLY A 30 -3.67 -1.83 -3.81
C GLY A 30 -3.18 -2.96 -4.71
N THR A 31 -2.72 -4.06 -4.16
CA THR A 31 -2.26 -5.21 -4.95
C THR A 31 -3.38 -5.84 -5.77
N ASP A 32 -4.61 -5.71 -5.34
CA ASP A 32 -5.80 -6.21 -6.02
C ASP A 32 -6.47 -5.20 -6.96
N SER A 33 -5.97 -3.97 -7.02
CA SER A 33 -6.50 -2.96 -7.94
C SER A 33 -5.81 -3.04 -9.32
N PRO A 34 -6.52 -2.89 -10.43
CA PRO A 34 -7.96 -2.71 -10.61
C PRO A 34 -8.76 -4.02 -10.48
N TYR A 35 -8.11 -5.13 -10.39
CA TYR A 35 -8.70 -6.45 -10.23
C TYR A 35 -8.60 -6.86 -8.77
N ARG A 36 -9.66 -7.31 -8.19
CA ARG A 36 -9.72 -7.63 -6.77
C ARG A 36 -8.96 -8.88 -6.36
N GLU A 37 -8.56 -9.67 -7.32
CA GLU A 37 -7.91 -10.95 -7.07
C GLU A 37 -6.42 -10.87 -7.32
N THR A 38 -5.63 -11.27 -6.37
CA THR A 38 -4.18 -11.34 -6.51
C THR A 38 -3.72 -12.39 -7.50
N SER A 39 -4.58 -13.36 -7.82
CA SER A 39 -4.37 -14.33 -8.88
C SER A 39 -4.18 -13.69 -10.27
N ASN A 40 -4.51 -12.43 -10.43
CA ASN A 40 -4.19 -11.66 -11.63
C ASN A 40 -2.71 -11.26 -11.74
N ILE A 41 -1.92 -11.52 -10.71
CA ILE A 41 -0.48 -11.28 -10.68
C ILE A 41 0.22 -12.62 -10.86
N TYR A 42 0.82 -12.83 -12.02
CA TYR A 42 1.37 -14.13 -12.43
C TYR A 42 2.88 -14.29 -12.18
N ASP A 43 3.44 -13.53 -11.27
CA ASP A 43 4.86 -13.59 -10.90
C ASP A 43 5.16 -14.51 -9.71
N GLY A 44 4.14 -15.20 -9.19
CA GLY A 44 4.26 -16.08 -8.03
C GLY A 44 4.13 -15.38 -6.68
N SER A 45 4.03 -14.06 -6.64
CA SER A 45 3.95 -13.29 -5.39
C SER A 45 2.67 -13.57 -4.58
N GLN A 46 1.61 -14.10 -5.22
CA GLN A 46 0.41 -14.52 -4.51
C GLN A 46 0.65 -15.65 -3.50
N TYR A 47 1.76 -16.35 -3.62
CA TYR A 47 2.12 -17.45 -2.71
C TYR A 47 3.15 -17.05 -1.65
N THR A 48 3.53 -15.77 -1.59
CA THR A 48 4.46 -15.26 -0.60
C THR A 48 3.75 -14.48 0.50
N SER A 49 4.31 -14.49 1.70
CA SER A 49 3.82 -13.73 2.84
C SER A 49 4.72 -12.56 3.22
N ASP A 50 5.96 -12.58 2.81
CA ASP A 50 7.00 -11.64 3.27
C ASP A 50 6.62 -10.19 3.05
N MET A 51 6.10 -9.87 1.88
CA MET A 51 5.74 -8.49 1.55
C MET A 51 4.51 -8.02 2.33
N ALA A 52 3.54 -8.90 2.60
CA ALA A 52 2.39 -8.56 3.43
C ALA A 52 2.84 -8.26 4.87
N ILE A 53 3.73 -9.08 5.41
CA ILE A 53 4.34 -8.87 6.73
C ILE A 53 5.12 -7.56 6.75
N GLN A 54 5.95 -7.30 5.75
CA GLN A 54 6.71 -6.06 5.63
C GLN A 54 5.79 -4.84 5.59
N ASN A 55 4.68 -4.92 4.85
CA ASN A 55 3.70 -3.83 4.78
C ASN A 55 3.13 -3.49 6.16
N VAL A 56 2.65 -4.51 6.87
CA VAL A 56 2.05 -4.37 8.22
C VAL A 56 3.07 -3.84 9.23
N ILE A 57 4.31 -4.33 9.18
CA ILE A 57 5.40 -3.81 10.01
C ILE A 57 5.62 -2.33 9.72
N GLY A 58 5.67 -1.96 8.45
CA GLY A 58 5.87 -0.57 8.02
C GLY A 58 4.75 0.36 8.47
N ASP A 59 3.50 -0.09 8.45
CA ASP A 59 2.34 0.65 8.97
C ASP A 59 2.46 0.85 10.49
N SER A 60 2.83 -0.22 11.20
CA SER A 60 3.04 -0.19 12.64
C SER A 60 4.11 0.83 13.05
N PHE A 61 5.28 0.79 12.41
CA PHE A 61 6.37 1.74 12.66
C PHE A 61 6.00 3.20 12.38
N ARG A 62 5.02 3.43 11.52
CA ARG A 62 4.61 4.79 11.12
C ARG A 62 3.40 5.31 11.88
N GLY A 63 2.94 4.56 12.87
CA GLY A 63 1.97 5.03 13.84
C GLY A 63 0.52 4.67 13.50
N ALA A 64 0.29 3.55 12.85
CA ALA A 64 -1.02 2.92 12.88
C ALA A 64 -1.45 2.71 14.34
N THR A 65 -2.73 2.92 14.63
CA THR A 65 -3.26 2.70 15.98
C THR A 65 -3.32 1.21 16.29
N TRP A 66 -3.65 0.42 15.30
CA TRP A 66 -3.52 -1.04 15.30
C TRP A 66 -3.20 -1.56 13.93
N VAL A 67 -2.64 -2.73 13.89
CA VAL A 67 -2.44 -3.52 12.67
C VAL A 67 -2.95 -4.93 12.91
N SER A 68 -3.30 -5.60 11.83
CA SER A 68 -3.68 -7.02 11.87
C SER A 68 -3.07 -7.76 10.70
N ILE A 69 -2.84 -9.04 10.92
CA ILE A 69 -2.37 -9.97 9.93
C ILE A 69 -3.07 -11.30 10.18
N HIS A 70 -3.58 -11.92 9.14
CA HIS A 70 -4.37 -13.14 9.24
C HIS A 70 -3.88 -14.17 8.23
N ASN A 71 -4.05 -15.43 8.60
CA ASN A 71 -3.99 -16.53 7.65
C ASN A 71 -5.26 -16.55 6.81
N GLY A 72 -5.13 -17.16 5.67
CA GLY A 72 -6.25 -17.52 4.84
C GLY A 72 -6.31 -16.77 3.55
N GLY A 73 -6.88 -17.47 2.60
CA GLY A 73 -7.15 -16.98 1.30
C GLY A 73 -8.19 -15.89 1.31
N GLY A 74 -8.38 -15.35 0.21
CA GLY A 74 -9.29 -14.28 -0.05
C GLY A 74 -8.57 -13.22 -0.83
N VAL A 75 -9.12 -12.07 -0.75
CA VAL A 75 -8.57 -10.92 -1.44
C VAL A 75 -7.36 -10.38 -0.68
N GLY A 76 -6.48 -9.76 -1.33
CA GLY A 76 -5.36 -9.10 -0.72
C GLY A 76 -4.06 -9.60 -1.30
N TRP A 77 -3.04 -9.70 -0.47
CA TRP A 77 -1.77 -10.20 -0.93
C TRP A 77 -1.76 -11.71 -0.93
N GLY A 78 -2.28 -12.25 -1.97
CA GLY A 78 -2.18 -13.65 -2.24
C GLY A 78 -3.17 -14.54 -1.51
N GLU A 79 -2.92 -15.79 -1.67
CA GLU A 79 -3.74 -16.88 -1.21
C GLU A 79 -3.44 -17.26 0.26
N VAL A 80 -2.38 -16.68 0.83
CA VAL A 80 -1.78 -17.15 2.08
C VAL A 80 -2.10 -16.24 3.25
N ILE A 81 -2.02 -14.94 3.08
CA ILE A 81 -2.06 -13.99 4.19
C ILE A 81 -2.71 -12.66 3.79
N ASN A 82 -3.48 -12.12 4.71
CA ASN A 82 -4.10 -10.80 4.60
C ASN A 82 -3.62 -9.90 5.73
N GLY A 83 -3.64 -8.60 5.50
CA GLY A 83 -3.28 -7.62 6.51
C GLY A 83 -4.05 -6.33 6.37
N GLY A 84 -4.05 -5.55 7.40
CA GLY A 84 -4.70 -4.25 7.42
C GLY A 84 -4.26 -3.41 8.61
N PHE A 85 -4.75 -2.20 8.63
CA PHE A 85 -4.49 -1.25 9.70
C PHE A 85 -5.74 -0.47 10.10
N GLY A 86 -5.68 0.13 11.27
CA GLY A 86 -6.59 1.18 11.67
C GLY A 86 -5.82 2.33 12.30
N MET A 87 -6.31 3.54 12.08
CA MET A 87 -5.73 4.77 12.61
C MET A 87 -6.83 5.68 13.14
N VAL A 88 -6.69 6.10 14.37
CA VAL A 88 -7.57 7.11 14.98
C VAL A 88 -7.06 8.50 14.58
N LEU A 89 -7.96 9.30 14.02
CA LEU A 89 -7.77 10.72 13.75
C LEU A 89 -8.54 11.51 14.81
N ASP A 90 -7.82 12.27 15.61
CA ASP A 90 -8.34 13.03 16.75
C ASP A 90 -8.18 14.55 16.61
N GLY A 91 -7.76 15.01 15.42
CA GLY A 91 -7.50 16.40 15.14
C GLY A 91 -6.12 16.90 15.59
N SER A 92 -5.35 16.07 16.28
CA SER A 92 -4.03 16.48 16.78
C SER A 92 -2.99 16.61 15.66
N LYS A 93 -1.96 17.42 15.93
CA LYS A 93 -0.79 17.53 15.04
C LYS A 93 -0.06 16.19 14.93
N GLU A 94 -0.09 15.40 15.98
CA GLU A 94 0.55 14.08 16.00
C GLU A 94 -0.22 13.08 15.13
N ALA A 95 -1.56 13.07 15.17
CA ALA A 95 -2.36 12.28 14.26
C ALA A 95 -2.06 12.66 12.80
N LYS A 96 -1.97 13.97 12.50
CA LYS A 96 -1.62 14.46 11.17
C LYS A 96 -0.23 14.01 10.70
N ARG A 97 0.76 14.02 11.58
CA ARG A 97 2.11 13.56 11.29
C ARG A 97 2.13 12.06 10.98
N ARG A 98 1.45 11.27 11.82
CA ARG A 98 1.36 9.81 11.67
C ARG A 98 0.66 9.42 10.39
N LEU A 99 -0.51 10.00 10.12
CA LEU A 99 -1.26 9.67 8.91
C LEU A 99 -0.47 9.96 7.62
N LYS A 100 0.29 11.06 7.58
CA LYS A 100 1.14 11.36 6.43
C LYS A 100 2.21 10.29 6.21
N SER A 101 2.92 9.95 7.27
CA SER A 101 4.00 8.97 7.20
C SER A 101 3.49 7.57 6.83
N MET A 102 2.40 7.14 7.48
CA MET A 102 1.85 5.82 7.29
C MET A 102 1.21 5.65 5.90
N LEU A 103 0.36 6.58 5.49
CA LEU A 103 -0.29 6.48 4.19
C LEU A 103 0.68 6.67 3.03
N PHE A 104 1.75 7.44 3.21
CA PHE A 104 2.81 7.52 2.22
C PHE A 104 3.47 6.16 2.02
N TRP A 105 3.81 5.46 3.10
CA TRP A 105 4.35 4.12 3.07
C TRP A 105 3.38 3.12 2.45
N ASP A 106 2.19 3.01 3.00
CA ASP A 106 1.20 2.00 2.60
C ASP A 106 0.86 2.09 1.11
N VAL A 107 0.56 3.29 0.62
CA VAL A 107 0.22 3.52 -0.79
C VAL A 107 1.41 3.23 -1.72
N ASN A 108 2.58 3.78 -1.41
CA ASN A 108 3.74 3.60 -2.29
C ASN A 108 4.27 2.17 -2.25
N ASN A 109 4.14 1.46 -1.13
CA ASN A 109 4.49 0.05 -1.04
C ASN A 109 3.61 -0.79 -1.98
N GLY A 110 2.30 -0.56 -2.00
CA GLY A 110 1.40 -1.23 -2.93
C GLY A 110 1.70 -0.92 -4.40
N ILE A 111 1.94 0.35 -4.71
CA ILE A 111 2.30 0.75 -6.08
C ILE A 111 3.63 0.13 -6.50
N ALA A 112 4.63 0.11 -5.62
CA ALA A 112 5.93 -0.51 -5.89
C ALA A 112 5.80 -2.00 -6.23
N ARG A 113 4.97 -2.71 -5.48
CA ARG A 113 4.71 -4.14 -5.73
C ARG A 113 4.10 -4.39 -7.10
N ARG A 114 3.10 -3.58 -7.48
CA ARG A 114 2.49 -3.68 -8.81
C ARG A 114 3.46 -3.28 -9.92
N ASN A 115 4.34 -2.31 -9.67
CA ASN A 115 5.42 -1.97 -10.58
C ASN A 115 6.36 -3.18 -10.79
N TRP A 116 6.74 -3.87 -9.73
CA TRP A 116 7.58 -5.08 -9.85
C TRP A 116 6.86 -6.22 -10.56
N ALA A 117 5.55 -6.30 -10.46
CA ALA A 117 4.71 -7.20 -11.25
C ALA A 117 4.49 -6.73 -12.71
N ARG A 118 5.19 -5.67 -13.14
CA ARG A 118 5.16 -5.10 -14.50
C ARG A 118 3.83 -4.51 -14.92
N ASN A 119 3.05 -4.02 -13.97
CA ASN A 119 1.86 -3.23 -14.28
C ASN A 119 2.30 -1.84 -14.75
N GLU A 120 1.93 -1.47 -15.97
CA GLU A 120 2.36 -0.23 -16.62
C GLU A 120 1.89 1.02 -15.89
N GLU A 121 0.65 1.03 -15.42
CA GLU A 121 0.07 2.14 -14.66
C GLU A 121 0.78 2.33 -13.31
N ALA A 122 1.14 1.23 -12.65
CA ALA A 122 1.92 1.30 -11.42
C ALA A 122 3.35 1.78 -11.68
N THR A 123 3.96 1.38 -12.79
CA THR A 123 5.28 1.87 -13.19
C THR A 123 5.26 3.39 -13.46
N PHE A 124 4.22 3.86 -14.15
CA PHE A 124 4.01 5.29 -14.34
C PHE A 124 3.83 6.02 -13.00
N ALA A 125 2.97 5.49 -12.13
CA ALA A 125 2.67 6.10 -10.84
C ALA A 125 3.90 6.17 -9.91
N ILE A 126 4.71 5.11 -9.86
CA ILE A 126 5.90 5.09 -9.01
C ILE A 126 7.01 6.01 -9.52
N LYS A 127 7.20 6.10 -10.83
CA LYS A 127 8.13 7.07 -11.43
C LYS A 127 7.75 8.49 -11.05
N ARG A 128 6.48 8.85 -11.24
CA ARG A 128 5.96 10.17 -10.85
C ARG A 128 6.12 10.43 -9.34
N ALA A 129 5.92 9.41 -8.50
CA ALA A 129 6.10 9.56 -7.06
C ALA A 129 7.57 9.81 -6.69
N MET A 130 8.52 9.14 -7.36
CA MET A 130 9.95 9.37 -7.17
C MET A 130 10.39 10.78 -7.63
N ASP A 131 9.77 11.31 -8.67
CA ASP A 131 10.03 12.68 -9.14
C ASP A 131 9.56 13.75 -8.14
N LEU A 132 8.45 13.46 -7.45
CA LEU A 132 7.85 14.36 -6.46
C LEU A 132 8.47 14.24 -5.07
N GLU A 133 9.02 13.08 -4.75
CA GLU A 133 9.65 12.80 -3.45
C GLU A 133 11.06 12.24 -3.66
N PRO A 134 12.10 13.09 -3.60
CA PRO A 134 13.46 12.68 -3.90
C PRO A 134 14.06 11.59 -3.01
N LEU A 135 13.48 11.39 -1.81
CA LEU A 135 13.88 10.33 -0.89
C LEU A 135 13.24 8.99 -1.20
N LEU A 136 12.19 8.95 -2.01
CA LEU A 136 11.58 7.71 -2.47
C LEU A 136 12.45 7.09 -3.56
N LYS A 137 12.96 5.90 -3.30
CA LYS A 137 13.76 5.14 -4.27
C LYS A 137 13.17 3.74 -4.43
N VAL A 138 12.65 3.48 -5.61
CA VAL A 138 12.07 2.19 -5.97
C VAL A 138 12.71 1.72 -7.26
N THR A 139 13.14 0.47 -7.28
CA THR A 139 13.68 -0.14 -8.50
C THR A 139 12.57 -0.35 -9.53
N ILE A 140 12.91 -0.12 -10.78
CA ILE A 140 12.00 -0.41 -11.90
C ILE A 140 12.42 -1.77 -12.49
N PRO A 141 11.46 -2.66 -12.79
CA PRO A 141 11.79 -3.96 -13.38
C PRO A 141 12.37 -3.77 -14.78
N ASN A 142 13.36 -4.58 -15.10
CA ASN A 142 13.86 -4.69 -16.46
C ASN A 142 12.90 -5.53 -17.30
N CYS A 143 12.56 -5.05 -18.48
CA CYS A 143 11.83 -5.84 -19.47
C CYS A 143 12.83 -6.73 -20.21
N VAL A 144 12.52 -8.01 -20.27
CA VAL A 144 13.28 -8.95 -21.11
C VAL A 144 12.84 -8.74 -22.56
N ASP A 145 13.79 -8.72 -23.49
CA ASP A 145 13.47 -8.74 -24.91
C ASP A 145 12.78 -10.07 -25.25
N GLU A 146 11.53 -10.00 -25.64
CA GLU A 146 10.72 -11.19 -26.00
C GLU A 146 11.36 -12.02 -27.14
N ASN A 147 12.20 -11.42 -27.97
CA ASN A 147 12.91 -12.13 -29.02
C ASN A 147 14.02 -13.05 -28.46
N ILE A 148 14.50 -12.81 -27.27
CA ILE A 148 15.45 -13.69 -26.58
C ILE A 148 14.69 -14.95 -26.14
N LEU A 149 13.51 -14.80 -25.56
CA LEU A 149 12.70 -15.93 -25.10
C LEU A 149 12.23 -16.84 -26.24
N LYS A 150 12.03 -16.29 -27.44
CA LYS A 150 11.66 -17.08 -28.64
C LYS A 150 12.83 -17.90 -29.22
N LYS A 151 14.05 -17.65 -28.76
CA LYS A 151 15.26 -18.35 -29.22
C LYS A 151 15.72 -19.44 -28.24
N LEU A 152 15.08 -19.56 -27.09
CA LEU A 152 15.25 -20.62 -26.10
C LEU A 152 14.26 -21.76 -26.36
#